data_29a4c68a048853168e6a8d60fa78676c
#
_entry.id   29a4c68a048853168e6a8d60fa78676c
#
_cell.length_a   1.000
_cell.length_b   1.000
_cell.length_c   1.000
_cell.angle_alpha   90.00
_cell.angle_beta   90.00
_cell.angle_gamma   90.00
#
_symmetry.space_group_name_H-M   'P 1'
#
loop_
_entity.id
_entity.type
_entity.pdbx_description
1 polymer ?
#
loop_
_entity_poly.entity_id
_entity_poly.type
_entity_poly.pdbx_seq_one_letter_code
_entity_poly.pdbx_strand_id
1 'polypeptide(L)'
;MKKILALILVVTTMMTVAGCSGTTNDTSATSDDVKVWRFCHEESVGSVQDQFAMKFKELVEEKSDGKIRVDVYPVGQLADGVGAIELLRYNAVNFAINNPATVATIIPENQLLMLHYVFSDDMEVNRKALNEGNATKELDRLYTEKDMIPLNWFQEGFQVVTSNFPIYTPEDMNGFKIRVMASPLLIAAYSAYGCNPTPVPYMETYSNLQLNMIDGQVNPVFAIEEMKFYEVQEYLNFLNHEVFIGTFCTNPEFWESLTEEEKTMVMEIQEELDQYVFDMQNQYSQERLEKILANKPSIELIEYTDEERAAFQEKAQAGYDYYLGLTGEEGQKLLNMLQEDIAAAEKEVNQDI
;
A
#
# COMPACT_ATOMS: atom_id res chain seq x y z
N MET A 1 -38.18 -51.22 -18.80
CA MET A 1 -38.35 -51.82 -20.15
C MET A 1 -37.84 -50.81 -21.19
N LYS A 2 -37.09 -51.35 -22.08
CA LYS A 2 -36.52 -50.80 -23.36
C LYS A 2 -35.25 -49.98 -23.27
N LYS A 3 -34.18 -50.69 -23.57
CA LYS A 3 -32.87 -50.36 -24.11
C LYS A 3 -33.00 -49.81 -25.54
N ILE A 4 -32.12 -48.90 -25.96
CA ILE A 4 -31.56 -48.72 -27.31
C ILE A 4 -30.26 -47.93 -27.09
N LEU A 5 -29.20 -48.37 -27.29
CA LEU A 5 -28.12 -48.90 -28.12
C LEU A 5 -28.02 -48.21 -29.52
N ALA A 6 -26.85 -47.75 -29.84
CA ALA A 6 -26.18 -47.53 -31.14
C ALA A 6 -25.63 -46.11 -31.27
N LEU A 7 -24.55 -45.79 -31.90
CA LEU A 7 -23.61 -46.53 -32.77
C LEU A 7 -22.39 -45.63 -32.97
N ILE A 8 -21.21 -46.18 -32.94
CA ILE A 8 -19.90 -45.62 -33.26
C ILE A 8 -19.83 -45.41 -34.79
N LEU A 9 -19.35 -44.25 -35.24
CA LEU A 9 -18.86 -44.13 -36.62
C LEU A 9 -17.50 -43.44 -36.63
N VAL A 10 -16.46 -44.25 -36.83
CA VAL A 10 -15.07 -43.85 -37.14
C VAL A 10 -15.02 -43.61 -38.66
N VAL A 11 -14.60 -42.43 -39.06
CA VAL A 11 -14.17 -42.17 -40.45
C VAL A 11 -12.74 -41.67 -40.41
N THR A 12 -11.87 -42.57 -40.81
CA THR A 12 -10.46 -42.36 -41.14
C THR A 12 -10.35 -41.82 -42.54
N THR A 13 -9.80 -40.63 -42.73
CA THR A 13 -9.42 -40.18 -44.09
C THR A 13 -7.93 -39.79 -44.05
N MET A 14 -7.10 -40.65 -44.63
CA MET A 14 -5.74 -40.32 -45.08
C MET A 14 -5.82 -39.45 -46.32
N MET A 15 -5.15 -38.32 -46.33
CA MET A 15 -4.66 -37.70 -47.56
C MET A 15 -3.23 -37.23 -47.38
N THR A 16 -2.36 -37.86 -48.11
CA THR A 16 -0.98 -37.46 -48.40
C THR A 16 -0.98 -36.37 -49.44
N VAL A 17 -0.29 -35.29 -49.20
CA VAL A 17 0.20 -34.41 -50.27
C VAL A 17 1.61 -33.93 -49.92
N ALA A 18 2.46 -34.08 -50.93
CA ALA A 18 3.86 -33.78 -50.91
C ALA A 18 4.19 -32.30 -50.97
N GLY A 19 5.36 -32.01 -50.48
CA GLY A 19 6.16 -30.83 -50.33
C GLY A 19 6.05 -29.67 -51.30
N CYS A 20 6.36 -28.51 -50.69
CA CYS A 20 7.17 -27.47 -51.33
C CYS A 20 7.97 -26.75 -50.25
N SER A 21 9.27 -26.80 -50.41
CA SER A 21 10.25 -26.06 -49.61
C SER A 21 10.14 -24.56 -49.90
N GLY A 22 9.87 -23.80 -48.85
CA GLY A 22 10.03 -22.37 -48.85
C GLY A 22 10.58 -21.97 -47.49
N THR A 23 11.88 -21.72 -47.42
CA THR A 23 12.57 -21.21 -46.22
C THR A 23 12.21 -19.76 -46.03
N THR A 24 11.29 -19.49 -45.14
CA THR A 24 11.17 -18.19 -44.50
C THR A 24 11.51 -18.40 -43.04
N ASN A 25 12.66 -17.85 -42.64
CA ASN A 25 12.99 -17.68 -41.22
C ASN A 25 12.03 -16.67 -40.61
N ASP A 26 10.87 -17.13 -40.20
CA ASP A 26 10.06 -16.45 -39.20
C ASP A 26 10.51 -17.00 -37.84
N THR A 27 11.39 -16.28 -37.19
CA THR A 27 11.65 -16.44 -35.74
C THR A 27 10.45 -15.92 -35.00
N SER A 28 9.32 -16.61 -35.05
CA SER A 28 8.29 -16.49 -34.04
C SER A 28 8.85 -17.15 -32.79
N ALA A 29 9.25 -16.35 -31.81
CA ALA A 29 9.52 -16.80 -30.45
C ALA A 29 8.34 -17.70 -30.04
N THR A 30 8.62 -18.94 -29.72
CA THR A 30 7.64 -19.87 -29.19
C THR A 30 7.20 -19.34 -27.82
N SER A 31 5.91 -19.35 -27.51
CA SER A 31 5.30 -18.87 -26.30
C SER A 31 5.74 -19.59 -25.00
N ASP A 32 6.76 -20.42 -25.06
CA ASP A 32 7.26 -21.25 -23.95
C ASP A 32 8.44 -20.63 -23.19
N ASP A 33 8.96 -19.46 -23.58
CA ASP A 33 10.16 -18.87 -22.97
C ASP A 33 9.89 -17.57 -22.16
N VAL A 34 8.63 -17.14 -22.01
CA VAL A 34 8.32 -15.92 -21.25
C VAL A 34 8.29 -16.24 -19.75
N LYS A 35 9.20 -15.62 -18.98
CA LYS A 35 9.14 -15.66 -17.52
C LYS A 35 7.90 -14.92 -17.04
N VAL A 36 7.25 -15.42 -16.00
CA VAL A 36 6.10 -14.73 -15.38
C VAL A 36 6.47 -14.35 -13.95
N TRP A 37 6.44 -13.06 -13.68
CA TRP A 37 6.56 -12.51 -12.34
C TRP A 37 5.16 -12.16 -11.80
N ARG A 38 4.91 -12.43 -10.53
CA ARG A 38 3.65 -12.16 -9.85
C ARG A 38 3.83 -11.04 -8.85
N PHE A 39 2.95 -10.06 -8.91
CA PHE A 39 2.96 -8.90 -8.04
C PHE A 39 1.59 -8.76 -7.38
N CYS A 40 1.50 -8.75 -6.04
CA CYS A 40 0.27 -8.47 -5.33
C CYS A 40 0.36 -7.17 -4.53
N HIS A 41 -0.79 -6.53 -4.28
CA HIS A 41 -0.88 -5.36 -3.44
C HIS A 41 -2.20 -5.34 -2.64
N GLU A 42 -2.29 -4.45 -1.63
CA GLU A 42 -3.36 -4.47 -0.62
C GLU A 42 -4.50 -3.50 -0.91
N GLU A 43 -4.58 -2.94 -2.11
CA GLU A 43 -5.55 -1.93 -2.49
C GLU A 43 -6.36 -2.33 -3.73
N SER A 44 -7.39 -1.51 -4.03
CA SER A 44 -8.27 -1.69 -5.18
C SER A 44 -7.60 -1.28 -6.50
N VAL A 45 -8.19 -1.71 -7.61
CA VAL A 45 -7.78 -1.27 -8.96
C VAL A 45 -7.92 0.25 -9.06
N GLY A 46 -6.88 0.92 -9.55
CA GLY A 46 -6.82 2.37 -9.74
C GLY A 46 -6.26 3.14 -8.54
N SER A 47 -5.90 2.45 -7.46
CA SER A 47 -5.23 3.03 -6.28
C SER A 47 -3.78 3.43 -6.54
N VAL A 48 -3.14 4.04 -5.54
CA VAL A 48 -1.70 4.37 -5.60
C VAL A 48 -0.87 3.11 -5.77
N GLN A 49 -1.15 2.05 -5.00
CA GLN A 49 -0.43 0.77 -5.13
C GLN A 49 -0.67 0.07 -6.47
N ASP A 50 -1.90 0.12 -7.00
CA ASP A 50 -2.20 -0.44 -8.32
C ASP A 50 -1.46 0.29 -9.44
N GLN A 51 -1.41 1.63 -9.39
CA GLN A 51 -0.67 2.43 -10.37
C GLN A 51 0.85 2.17 -10.29
N PHE A 52 1.40 2.04 -9.07
CA PHE A 52 2.79 1.62 -8.87
C PHE A 52 3.04 0.26 -9.52
N ALA A 53 2.21 -0.74 -9.21
CA ALA A 53 2.36 -2.11 -9.73
C ALA A 53 2.19 -2.17 -11.25
N MET A 54 1.26 -1.39 -11.82
CA MET A 54 1.04 -1.30 -13.26
C MET A 54 2.20 -0.60 -13.98
N LYS A 55 2.80 0.42 -13.36
CA LYS A 55 4.00 1.08 -13.91
C LYS A 55 5.22 0.18 -13.81
N PHE A 56 5.40 -0.54 -12.71
CA PHE A 56 6.41 -1.59 -12.59
C PHE A 56 6.28 -2.63 -13.70
N LYS A 57 5.06 -3.13 -13.92
CA LYS A 57 4.75 -4.07 -15.01
C LYS A 57 5.17 -3.52 -16.37
N GLU A 58 4.74 -2.30 -16.69
CA GLU A 58 5.07 -1.63 -17.96
C GLU A 58 6.59 -1.59 -18.18
N LEU A 59 7.33 -1.11 -17.18
CA LEU A 59 8.79 -0.95 -17.26
C LEU A 59 9.53 -2.29 -17.35
N VAL A 60 9.11 -3.30 -16.59
CA VAL A 60 9.70 -4.65 -16.66
C VAL A 60 9.47 -5.27 -18.03
N GLU A 61 8.23 -5.22 -18.54
CA GLU A 61 7.88 -5.80 -19.85
C GLU A 61 8.63 -5.07 -20.99
N GLU A 62 8.77 -3.75 -20.91
CA GLU A 62 9.54 -2.94 -21.87
C GLU A 62 11.04 -3.24 -21.80
N LYS A 63 11.68 -3.09 -20.63
CA LYS A 63 13.13 -3.26 -20.46
C LYS A 63 13.59 -4.71 -20.70
N SER A 64 12.71 -5.70 -20.55
CA SER A 64 13.01 -7.11 -20.87
C SER A 64 12.75 -7.49 -22.31
N ASP A 65 12.35 -6.58 -23.19
CA ASP A 65 11.90 -6.86 -24.57
C ASP A 65 10.79 -7.95 -24.62
N GLY A 66 9.88 -7.93 -23.63
CA GLY A 66 8.77 -8.88 -23.50
C GLY A 66 9.18 -10.30 -23.05
N LYS A 67 10.42 -10.51 -22.62
CA LYS A 67 10.89 -11.80 -22.08
C LYS A 67 10.35 -12.08 -20.68
N ILE A 68 9.92 -11.04 -19.96
CA ILE A 68 9.30 -11.13 -18.64
C ILE A 68 7.93 -10.49 -18.73
N ARG A 69 6.90 -11.18 -18.26
CA ARG A 69 5.54 -10.67 -18.08
C ARG A 69 5.27 -10.52 -16.59
N VAL A 70 4.62 -9.43 -16.19
CA VAL A 70 4.19 -9.22 -14.80
C VAL A 70 2.68 -9.37 -14.70
N ASP A 71 2.23 -10.31 -13.88
CA ASP A 71 0.83 -10.49 -13.54
C ASP A 71 0.55 -9.77 -12.21
N VAL A 72 -0.29 -8.73 -12.24
CA VAL A 72 -0.65 -7.90 -11.08
C VAL A 72 -1.95 -8.40 -10.46
N TYR A 73 -1.98 -8.50 -9.14
CA TYR A 73 -3.11 -9.00 -8.36
C TYR A 73 -3.49 -7.99 -7.26
N PRO A 74 -4.51 -7.18 -7.46
CA PRO A 74 -5.11 -6.32 -6.44
C PRO A 74 -5.68 -7.07 -5.25
N VAL A 75 -5.97 -6.35 -4.17
CA VAL A 75 -6.58 -6.88 -2.94
C VAL A 75 -7.77 -7.80 -3.23
N GLY A 76 -7.82 -8.93 -2.55
CA GLY A 76 -8.90 -9.91 -2.66
C GLY A 76 -8.84 -10.84 -3.87
N GLN A 77 -7.88 -10.68 -4.80
CA GLN A 77 -7.73 -11.63 -5.91
C GLN A 77 -6.93 -12.88 -5.53
N LEU A 78 -5.86 -12.75 -4.75
CA LEU A 78 -5.09 -13.87 -4.22
C LEU A 78 -5.23 -13.95 -2.71
N ALA A 79 -5.07 -12.83 -2.03
CA ALA A 79 -5.13 -12.69 -0.59
C ALA A 79 -5.45 -11.23 -0.21
N ASP A 80 -5.57 -10.98 1.09
CA ASP A 80 -5.65 -9.66 1.70
C ASP A 80 -4.68 -9.58 2.88
N GLY A 81 -4.24 -8.37 3.23
CA GLY A 81 -3.44 -8.08 4.41
C GLY A 81 -2.33 -9.10 4.67
N VAL A 82 -2.39 -9.76 5.84
CA VAL A 82 -1.38 -10.75 6.27
C VAL A 82 -1.22 -11.91 5.27
N GLY A 83 -2.28 -12.30 4.58
CA GLY A 83 -2.21 -13.33 3.55
C GLY A 83 -1.29 -12.95 2.38
N ALA A 84 -1.26 -11.69 1.98
CA ALA A 84 -0.35 -11.20 0.94
C ALA A 84 1.13 -11.29 1.38
N ILE A 85 1.42 -10.98 2.65
CA ILE A 85 2.76 -11.15 3.24
C ILE A 85 3.19 -12.62 3.20
N GLU A 86 2.30 -13.54 3.56
CA GLU A 86 2.61 -14.97 3.53
C GLU A 86 2.88 -15.47 2.10
N LEU A 87 2.09 -15.01 1.11
CA LEU A 87 2.34 -15.36 -0.30
C LEU A 87 3.72 -14.88 -0.75
N LEU A 88 4.16 -13.68 -0.35
CA LEU A 88 5.49 -13.17 -0.63
C LEU A 88 6.57 -14.02 0.03
N ARG A 89 6.46 -14.24 1.34
CA ARG A 89 7.45 -15.00 2.13
C ARG A 89 7.64 -16.44 1.67
N TYR A 90 6.57 -17.08 1.17
CA TYR A 90 6.62 -18.43 0.60
C TYR A 90 6.89 -18.45 -0.90
N ASN A 91 7.32 -17.32 -1.49
CA ASN A 91 7.63 -17.19 -2.93
C ASN A 91 6.48 -17.64 -3.85
N ALA A 92 5.23 -17.52 -3.38
CA ALA A 92 4.05 -17.74 -4.19
C ALA A 92 3.74 -16.53 -5.09
N VAL A 93 4.13 -15.33 -4.64
CA VAL A 93 4.30 -14.12 -5.45
C VAL A 93 5.74 -13.63 -5.33
N ASN A 94 6.20 -12.90 -6.34
CA ASN A 94 7.60 -12.46 -6.43
C ASN A 94 7.81 -11.07 -5.84
N PHE A 95 6.76 -10.24 -5.95
CA PHE A 95 6.73 -8.88 -5.42
C PHE A 95 5.43 -8.63 -4.68
N ALA A 96 5.48 -7.79 -3.66
CA ALA A 96 4.30 -7.31 -2.97
C ALA A 96 4.48 -5.87 -2.50
N ILE A 97 3.38 -5.11 -2.41
CA ILE A 97 3.31 -3.90 -1.61
C ILE A 97 2.52 -4.24 -0.35
N ASN A 98 3.09 -3.89 0.80
CA ASN A 98 2.51 -4.12 2.11
C ASN A 98 2.41 -2.80 2.88
N ASN A 99 1.44 -2.67 3.78
CA ASN A 99 1.32 -1.54 4.68
C ASN A 99 1.88 -1.86 6.09
N PRO A 100 2.24 -0.85 6.89
CA PRO A 100 2.84 -1.07 8.20
C PRO A 100 1.95 -1.85 9.19
N ALA A 101 0.62 -1.75 9.09
CA ALA A 101 -0.27 -2.45 10.02
C ALA A 101 -0.26 -3.97 9.79
N THR A 102 -0.21 -4.42 8.54
CA THR A 102 -0.14 -5.84 8.20
C THR A 102 1.22 -6.43 8.55
N VAL A 103 2.31 -5.71 8.23
CA VAL A 103 3.68 -6.13 8.56
C VAL A 103 3.93 -6.18 10.08
N ALA A 104 3.31 -5.29 10.85
CA ALA A 104 3.44 -5.26 12.30
C ALA A 104 3.02 -6.57 13.01
N THR A 105 2.28 -7.44 12.34
CA THR A 105 1.93 -8.77 12.86
C THR A 105 3.15 -9.69 13.02
N ILE A 106 4.21 -9.44 12.25
CA ILE A 106 5.47 -10.22 12.27
C ILE A 106 6.71 -9.38 12.61
N ILE A 107 6.64 -8.06 12.43
CA ILE A 107 7.67 -7.08 12.79
C ILE A 107 7.00 -5.96 13.60
N PRO A 108 6.87 -6.12 14.92
CA PRO A 108 6.19 -5.12 15.78
C PRO A 108 6.78 -3.72 15.69
N GLU A 109 8.09 -3.62 15.45
CA GLU A 109 8.83 -2.37 15.28
C GLU A 109 8.35 -1.55 14.09
N ASN A 110 7.76 -2.19 13.08
CA ASN A 110 7.21 -1.52 11.91
C ASN A 110 6.04 -0.58 12.23
N GLN A 111 5.41 -0.72 13.41
CA GLN A 111 4.40 0.20 13.91
C GLN A 111 4.92 1.64 14.10
N LEU A 112 6.26 1.83 14.14
CA LEU A 112 6.89 3.14 14.11
C LEU A 112 6.28 4.07 13.06
N LEU A 113 6.05 3.53 11.86
CA LEU A 113 5.56 4.27 10.69
C LEU A 113 4.07 4.69 10.79
N MET A 114 3.35 4.21 11.79
CA MET A 114 1.95 4.56 12.07
C MET A 114 1.79 5.44 13.31
N LEU A 115 2.88 5.89 13.92
CA LEU A 115 2.80 6.82 15.05
C LEU A 115 2.25 8.16 14.57
N HIS A 116 1.20 8.62 15.23
CA HIS A 116 0.60 9.90 14.89
C HIS A 116 1.59 11.04 15.12
N TYR A 117 1.69 11.95 14.13
CA TYR A 117 2.57 13.12 14.15
C TYR A 117 4.08 12.79 14.25
N VAL A 118 4.48 11.61 13.81
CA VAL A 118 5.90 11.26 13.72
C VAL A 118 6.55 11.83 12.46
N PHE A 119 5.78 11.98 11.39
CA PHE A 119 6.21 12.54 10.11
C PHE A 119 6.00 14.05 10.04
N SER A 120 6.74 14.70 9.12
CA SER A 120 6.59 16.12 8.80
C SER A 120 5.31 16.39 8.00
N ASP A 121 4.79 17.62 8.05
CA ASP A 121 3.74 18.08 7.12
C ASP A 121 4.27 18.23 5.67
N ASP A 122 5.59 18.32 5.50
CA ASP A 122 6.25 18.40 4.20
C ASP A 122 6.52 16.99 3.67
N MET A 123 5.84 16.65 2.57
CA MET A 123 5.92 15.33 1.96
C MET A 123 7.28 15.04 1.31
N GLU A 124 8.06 16.07 0.88
CA GLU A 124 9.42 15.86 0.38
C GLU A 124 10.39 15.51 1.49
N VAL A 125 10.22 16.13 2.67
CA VAL A 125 10.96 15.74 3.89
C VAL A 125 10.72 14.28 4.24
N ASN A 126 9.47 13.85 4.21
CA ASN A 126 9.11 12.46 4.51
C ASN A 126 9.69 11.49 3.48
N ARG A 127 9.58 11.82 2.18
CA ARG A 127 10.17 11.02 1.10
C ARG A 127 11.66 10.82 1.30
N LYS A 128 12.37 11.90 1.60
CA LYS A 128 13.82 11.85 1.83
C LYS A 128 14.17 11.03 3.08
N ALA A 129 13.46 11.21 4.18
CA ALA A 129 13.65 10.43 5.41
C ALA A 129 13.38 8.93 5.19
N LEU A 130 12.38 8.58 4.37
CA LEU A 130 12.05 7.18 4.06
C LEU A 130 13.11 6.52 3.16
N ASN A 131 13.62 7.22 2.15
CA ASN A 131 14.52 6.63 1.16
C ASN A 131 15.99 6.68 1.55
N GLU A 132 16.43 7.68 2.29
CA GLU A 132 17.83 7.88 2.66
C GLU A 132 18.11 7.61 4.13
N GLY A 133 17.06 7.50 4.96
CA GLY A 133 17.13 7.43 6.42
C GLY A 133 17.81 6.19 6.97
N ASN A 134 18.19 6.26 8.23
CA ASN A 134 18.79 5.14 8.95
C ASN A 134 17.71 4.26 9.59
N ALA A 135 16.54 4.83 9.92
CA ALA A 135 15.42 4.09 10.49
C ALA A 135 14.88 3.04 9.49
N THR A 136 14.69 3.40 8.23
CA THR A 136 14.26 2.45 7.18
C THR A 136 15.32 1.40 6.89
N LYS A 137 16.61 1.75 6.86
CA LYS A 137 17.70 0.77 6.72
C LYS A 137 17.73 -0.25 7.85
N GLU A 138 17.41 0.16 9.06
CA GLU A 138 17.30 -0.78 10.19
C GLU A 138 16.00 -1.61 10.09
N LEU A 139 14.90 -1.05 9.62
CA LEU A 139 13.69 -1.82 9.28
C LEU A 139 13.97 -2.84 8.17
N ASP A 140 14.74 -2.49 7.12
CA ASP A 140 15.14 -3.42 6.05
C ASP A 140 15.84 -4.66 6.60
N ARG A 141 16.69 -4.49 7.63
CA ARG A 141 17.32 -5.61 8.33
C ARG A 141 16.26 -6.51 8.96
N LEU A 142 15.28 -5.93 9.68
CA LEU A 142 14.21 -6.70 10.34
C LEU A 142 13.30 -7.41 9.31
N TYR A 143 13.02 -6.78 8.17
CA TYR A 143 12.29 -7.41 7.08
C TYR A 143 13.05 -8.60 6.49
N THR A 144 14.38 -8.44 6.29
CA THR A 144 15.23 -9.51 5.76
C THR A 144 15.24 -10.72 6.68
N GLU A 145 15.23 -10.53 7.99
CA GLU A 145 15.10 -11.60 8.98
C GLU A 145 13.75 -12.34 8.94
N LYS A 146 12.79 -11.78 8.21
CA LYS A 146 11.44 -12.33 8.02
C LYS A 146 11.17 -12.74 6.56
N ASP A 147 12.21 -13.05 5.79
CA ASP A 147 12.15 -13.50 4.40
C ASP A 147 11.49 -12.47 3.46
N MET A 148 11.72 -11.18 3.71
CA MET A 148 11.28 -10.08 2.85
C MET A 148 12.44 -9.10 2.63
N ILE A 149 12.62 -8.63 1.41
CA ILE A 149 13.61 -7.61 1.04
C ILE A 149 12.84 -6.37 0.60
N PRO A 150 12.82 -5.28 1.38
CA PRO A 150 12.31 -4.00 0.91
C PRO A 150 13.17 -3.48 -0.24
N LEU A 151 12.52 -3.01 -1.28
CA LEU A 151 13.13 -2.38 -2.45
C LEU A 151 12.85 -0.88 -2.48
N ASN A 152 11.69 -0.46 -1.94
CA ASN A 152 11.29 0.93 -1.86
C ASN A 152 10.33 1.16 -0.69
N TRP A 153 10.42 2.34 -0.07
CA TRP A 153 9.49 2.88 0.91
C TRP A 153 8.87 4.13 0.33
N PHE A 154 7.56 4.16 0.19
CA PHE A 154 6.88 5.31 -0.38
C PHE A 154 5.64 5.71 0.41
N GLN A 155 5.29 6.97 0.30
CA GLN A 155 4.10 7.53 0.94
C GLN A 155 2.94 7.61 -0.06
N GLU A 156 1.74 7.44 0.46
CA GLU A 156 0.50 7.42 -0.34
C GLU A 156 -0.42 8.61 0.01
N GLY A 157 0.02 9.48 0.90
CA GLY A 157 -0.69 10.66 1.37
C GLY A 157 -1.04 10.62 2.84
N PHE A 158 -1.53 11.76 3.36
CA PHE A 158 -2.02 11.84 4.72
C PHE A 158 -3.35 11.10 4.89
N GLN A 159 -3.49 10.46 6.04
CA GLN A 159 -4.73 9.88 6.49
C GLN A 159 -5.74 10.99 6.83
N VAL A 160 -6.96 10.85 6.31
CA VAL A 160 -8.09 11.76 6.56
C VAL A 160 -9.18 11.00 7.32
N VAL A 161 -9.64 11.58 8.43
CA VAL A 161 -10.76 11.01 9.20
C VAL A 161 -12.07 11.47 8.57
N THR A 162 -12.93 10.52 8.19
CA THR A 162 -14.30 10.86 7.76
C THR A 162 -15.28 10.69 8.92
N SER A 163 -16.32 11.53 8.97
CA SER A 163 -17.33 11.50 10.04
C SER A 163 -18.68 12.03 9.56
N ASN A 164 -19.73 11.80 10.36
CA ASN A 164 -21.09 12.37 10.14
C ASN A 164 -21.39 13.54 11.10
N PHE A 165 -20.37 14.04 11.80
CA PHE A 165 -20.43 15.25 12.62
C PHE A 165 -19.06 15.95 12.56
N PRO A 166 -19.00 17.27 12.80
CA PRO A 166 -17.74 17.99 12.76
C PRO A 166 -16.86 17.60 13.95
N ILE A 167 -15.56 17.46 13.71
CA ILE A 167 -14.55 17.20 14.73
C ILE A 167 -13.64 18.41 14.77
N TYR A 168 -13.60 19.16 15.88
CA TYR A 168 -12.72 20.32 16.07
C TYR A 168 -11.68 20.07 17.17
N THR A 169 -12.03 19.21 18.13
CA THR A 169 -11.20 18.88 19.29
C THR A 169 -11.20 17.37 19.54
N PRO A 170 -10.23 16.83 20.30
CA PRO A 170 -10.27 15.43 20.70
C PRO A 170 -11.55 15.05 21.46
N GLU A 171 -12.14 15.98 22.21
CA GLU A 171 -13.36 15.76 22.96
C GLU A 171 -14.58 15.46 22.08
N ASP A 172 -14.60 15.98 20.83
CA ASP A 172 -15.64 15.67 19.85
C ASP A 172 -15.58 14.22 19.39
N MET A 173 -14.44 13.57 19.55
CA MET A 173 -14.27 12.15 19.22
C MET A 173 -14.71 11.20 20.34
N ASN A 174 -15.22 11.69 21.46
CA ASN A 174 -15.67 10.82 22.55
C ASN A 174 -16.81 9.89 22.13
N GLY A 175 -16.55 8.59 22.21
CA GLY A 175 -17.51 7.55 21.84
C GLY A 175 -17.64 7.31 20.34
N PHE A 176 -16.89 8.03 19.49
CA PHE A 176 -16.86 7.88 18.03
C PHE A 176 -16.39 6.47 17.64
N LYS A 177 -17.24 5.71 16.97
CA LYS A 177 -16.91 4.38 16.46
C LYS A 177 -16.14 4.51 15.16
N ILE A 178 -14.84 4.73 15.28
CA ILE A 178 -13.97 4.83 14.10
C ILE A 178 -13.50 3.47 13.62
N ARG A 179 -13.62 3.21 12.33
CA ARG A 179 -12.95 2.05 11.71
C ARG A 179 -11.46 2.31 11.64
N VAL A 180 -10.70 1.32 12.04
CA VAL A 180 -9.23 1.28 11.87
C VAL A 180 -8.82 -0.03 11.22
N MET A 181 -7.58 -0.10 10.72
CA MET A 181 -6.94 -1.37 10.36
C MET A 181 -6.73 -2.23 11.61
N ALA A 182 -6.52 -3.52 11.43
CA ALA A 182 -6.31 -4.47 12.52
C ALA A 182 -4.91 -4.28 13.16
N SER A 183 -4.70 -3.16 13.82
CA SER A 183 -3.46 -2.79 14.51
C SER A 183 -3.74 -2.42 15.96
N PRO A 184 -3.11 -3.09 16.93
CA PRO A 184 -3.21 -2.72 18.34
C PRO A 184 -2.73 -1.30 18.63
N LEU A 185 -1.72 -0.80 17.91
CA LEU A 185 -1.26 0.58 18.01
C LEU A 185 -2.37 1.57 17.62
N LEU A 186 -3.02 1.36 16.47
CA LEU A 186 -4.11 2.23 16.02
C LEU A 186 -5.29 2.20 17.01
N ILE A 187 -5.59 1.04 17.58
CA ILE A 187 -6.60 0.93 18.65
C ILE A 187 -6.18 1.79 19.86
N ALA A 188 -4.93 1.72 20.30
CA ALA A 188 -4.43 2.53 21.42
C ALA A 188 -4.45 4.03 21.09
N ALA A 189 -3.96 4.43 19.91
CA ALA A 189 -3.88 5.82 19.47
C ALA A 189 -5.26 6.48 19.36
N TYR A 190 -6.21 5.86 18.67
CA TYR A 190 -7.56 6.42 18.54
C TYR A 190 -8.38 6.35 19.84
N SER A 191 -8.13 5.33 20.70
CA SER A 191 -8.73 5.30 22.04
C SER A 191 -8.30 6.48 22.90
N ALA A 192 -7.08 6.97 22.72
CA ALA A 192 -6.56 8.14 23.45
C ALA A 192 -7.30 9.45 23.09
N TYR A 193 -7.86 9.54 21.88
CA TYR A 193 -8.76 10.62 21.48
C TYR A 193 -10.19 10.47 22.04
N GLY A 194 -10.48 9.36 22.72
CA GLY A 194 -11.82 9.06 23.24
C GLY A 194 -12.67 8.21 22.30
N CYS A 195 -12.14 7.79 21.15
CA CYS A 195 -12.85 6.94 20.19
C CYS A 195 -13.12 5.53 20.73
N ASN A 196 -14.06 4.86 20.07
CA ASN A 196 -14.26 3.42 20.11
C ASN A 196 -13.73 2.80 18.80
N PRO A 197 -12.40 2.57 18.66
CA PRO A 197 -11.83 2.04 17.43
C PRO A 197 -12.28 0.61 17.18
N THR A 198 -12.73 0.33 15.96
CA THR A 198 -13.27 -0.95 15.54
C THR A 198 -12.48 -1.46 14.34
N PRO A 199 -11.70 -2.54 14.49
CA PRO A 199 -11.02 -3.17 13.36
C PRO A 199 -12.04 -3.77 12.39
N VAL A 200 -11.99 -3.33 11.12
CA VAL A 200 -12.84 -3.85 10.04
C VAL A 200 -11.98 -3.99 8.77
N PRO A 201 -12.12 -5.10 8.01
CA PRO A 201 -11.47 -5.27 6.73
C PRO A 201 -11.79 -4.12 5.76
N TYR A 202 -10.79 -3.72 4.94
CA TYR A 202 -10.92 -2.57 4.04
C TYR A 202 -12.15 -2.66 3.15
N MET A 203 -12.36 -3.80 2.49
CA MET A 203 -13.48 -4.05 1.57
C MET A 203 -14.87 -4.03 2.25
N GLU A 204 -14.93 -4.14 3.58
CA GLU A 204 -16.19 -4.12 4.34
C GLU A 204 -16.52 -2.73 4.89
N THR A 205 -15.60 -1.77 4.78
CA THR A 205 -15.73 -0.44 5.41
C THR A 205 -16.98 0.31 4.92
N TYR A 206 -17.23 0.36 3.62
CA TYR A 206 -18.40 1.06 3.05
C TYR A 206 -19.72 0.53 3.60
N SER A 207 -19.89 -0.79 3.62
CA SER A 207 -21.12 -1.41 4.14
C SER A 207 -21.30 -1.18 5.64
N ASN A 208 -20.22 -1.17 6.42
CA ASN A 208 -20.27 -0.87 7.85
C ASN A 208 -20.63 0.60 8.12
N LEU A 209 -20.13 1.55 7.31
CA LEU A 209 -20.54 2.97 7.36
C LEU A 209 -22.02 3.12 6.99
N GLN A 210 -22.46 2.51 5.89
CA GLN A 210 -23.83 2.60 5.38
C GLN A 210 -24.85 2.03 6.40
N LEU A 211 -24.47 0.97 7.13
CA LEU A 211 -25.30 0.34 8.15
C LEU A 211 -25.16 0.97 9.54
N ASN A 212 -24.37 2.03 9.70
CA ASN A 212 -24.06 2.70 10.97
C ASN A 212 -23.49 1.74 12.04
N MET A 213 -22.77 0.70 11.60
CA MET A 213 -22.00 -0.16 12.49
C MET A 213 -20.75 0.55 13.00
N ILE A 214 -20.21 1.45 12.19
CA ILE A 214 -19.17 2.42 12.48
C ILE A 214 -19.69 3.82 12.10
N ASP A 215 -19.18 4.86 12.75
CA ASP A 215 -19.59 6.24 12.56
C ASP A 215 -18.67 6.99 11.57
N GLY A 216 -17.45 6.46 11.37
CA GLY A 216 -16.46 6.99 10.44
C GLY A 216 -15.27 6.06 10.27
N GLN A 217 -14.29 6.52 9.49
CA GLN A 217 -13.11 5.74 9.13
C GLN A 217 -11.92 6.67 8.90
N VAL A 218 -10.74 6.09 8.71
CA VAL A 218 -9.50 6.79 8.36
C VAL A 218 -8.85 6.12 7.15
N ASN A 219 -8.57 6.91 6.12
CA ASN A 219 -7.84 6.54 4.90
C ASN A 219 -7.37 7.80 4.15
N PRO A 220 -6.40 7.70 3.24
CA PRO A 220 -6.05 8.79 2.34
C PRO A 220 -7.23 9.16 1.40
N VAL A 221 -7.18 10.37 0.86
CA VAL A 221 -8.26 10.93 0.00
C VAL A 221 -8.58 10.03 -1.19
N PHE A 222 -7.55 9.43 -1.82
CA PHE A 222 -7.78 8.56 -2.98
C PHE A 222 -8.65 7.34 -2.61
N ALA A 223 -8.38 6.72 -1.46
CA ALA A 223 -9.14 5.57 -0.98
C ALA A 223 -10.58 5.94 -0.59
N ILE A 224 -10.77 7.14 -0.02
CA ILE A 224 -12.11 7.69 0.29
C ILE A 224 -12.93 7.84 -1.00
N GLU A 225 -12.32 8.30 -2.09
CA GLU A 225 -12.99 8.45 -3.39
C GLU A 225 -13.28 7.10 -4.04
N GLU A 226 -12.30 6.22 -4.15
CA GLU A 226 -12.42 4.92 -4.83
C GLU A 226 -13.43 3.99 -4.17
N MET A 227 -13.39 3.92 -2.84
CA MET A 227 -14.33 3.13 -2.04
C MET A 227 -15.64 3.85 -1.77
N LYS A 228 -15.79 5.10 -2.26
CA LYS A 228 -17.00 5.93 -2.16
C LYS A 228 -17.44 6.20 -0.72
N PHE A 229 -16.51 6.21 0.23
CA PHE A 229 -16.84 6.49 1.62
C PHE A 229 -17.53 7.84 1.79
N TYR A 230 -17.16 8.83 0.95
CA TYR A 230 -17.78 10.16 0.92
C TYR A 230 -19.31 10.13 0.68
N GLU A 231 -19.85 9.09 0.01
CA GLU A 231 -21.29 9.00 -0.22
C GLU A 231 -22.10 8.87 1.08
N VAL A 232 -21.49 8.26 2.10
CA VAL A 232 -22.09 7.94 3.41
C VAL A 232 -21.44 8.69 4.58
N GLN A 233 -20.64 9.72 4.29
CA GLN A 233 -19.96 10.57 5.28
C GLN A 233 -20.19 12.05 4.94
N GLU A 234 -20.29 12.91 5.95
CA GLU A 234 -20.59 14.34 5.77
C GLU A 234 -19.36 15.25 5.92
N TYR A 235 -18.30 14.78 6.57
CA TYR A 235 -17.09 15.56 6.88
C TYR A 235 -15.81 14.81 6.48
N LEU A 236 -14.83 15.57 5.97
CA LEU A 236 -13.44 15.15 5.80
C LEU A 236 -12.57 15.99 6.73
N ASN A 237 -11.95 15.37 7.72
CA ASN A 237 -11.15 16.02 8.75
C ASN A 237 -9.66 15.80 8.45
N PHE A 238 -8.95 16.88 8.05
CA PHE A 238 -7.53 16.86 7.63
C PHE A 238 -6.61 17.13 8.84
N LEU A 239 -6.54 16.18 9.75
CA LEU A 239 -5.70 16.27 10.95
C LEU A 239 -4.19 16.19 10.67
N ASN A 240 -3.78 15.70 9.51
CA ASN A 240 -2.39 15.43 9.12
C ASN A 240 -1.63 14.61 10.18
N HIS A 241 -2.32 13.69 10.84
CA HIS A 241 -1.81 12.97 12.00
C HIS A 241 -1.00 11.73 11.65
N GLU A 242 -1.21 11.15 10.48
CA GLU A 242 -0.54 9.92 10.03
C GLU A 242 -0.33 9.99 8.52
N VAL A 243 0.85 9.61 8.06
CA VAL A 243 1.16 9.39 6.64
C VAL A 243 0.97 7.91 6.33
N PHE A 244 0.20 7.58 5.30
CA PHE A 244 0.07 6.20 4.85
C PHE A 244 1.30 5.79 4.03
N ILE A 245 1.95 4.71 4.45
CA ILE A 245 3.20 4.22 3.86
C ILE A 245 2.97 2.89 3.18
N GLY A 246 3.47 2.75 1.96
CA GLY A 246 3.62 1.49 1.25
C GLY A 246 5.07 1.01 1.28
N THR A 247 5.28 -0.29 1.40
CA THR A 247 6.59 -0.91 1.29
C THR A 247 6.60 -1.90 0.14
N PHE A 248 7.35 -1.61 -0.91
CA PHE A 248 7.55 -2.50 -2.05
C PHE A 248 8.63 -3.53 -1.71
N CYS A 249 8.27 -4.79 -1.68
CA CYS A 249 9.13 -5.88 -1.25
C CYS A 249 9.24 -6.99 -2.29
N THR A 250 10.37 -7.74 -2.20
CA THR A 250 10.56 -9.01 -2.89
C THR A 250 10.93 -10.12 -1.90
N ASN A 251 10.90 -11.37 -2.37
CA ASN A 251 11.31 -12.54 -1.60
C ASN A 251 12.79 -12.85 -1.82
N PRO A 252 13.60 -13.19 -0.77
CA PRO A 252 15.02 -13.49 -0.92
C PRO A 252 15.32 -14.64 -1.89
N GLU A 253 14.55 -15.74 -1.84
CA GLU A 253 14.75 -16.88 -2.75
C GLU A 253 14.54 -16.47 -4.19
N PHE A 254 13.49 -15.70 -4.47
CA PHE A 254 13.26 -15.15 -5.79
C PHE A 254 14.39 -14.20 -6.22
N TRP A 255 14.79 -13.27 -5.35
CA TRP A 255 15.86 -12.31 -5.61
C TRP A 255 17.19 -12.97 -5.95
N GLU A 256 17.55 -14.03 -5.23
CA GLU A 256 18.76 -14.83 -5.51
C GLU A 256 18.67 -15.61 -6.83
N SER A 257 17.46 -15.96 -7.28
CA SER A 257 17.24 -16.66 -8.56
C SER A 257 17.38 -15.76 -9.79
N LEU A 258 17.35 -14.43 -9.61
CA LEU A 258 17.50 -13.46 -10.69
C LEU A 258 18.95 -13.41 -11.19
N THR A 259 19.12 -13.17 -12.50
CA THR A 259 20.42 -12.83 -13.08
C THR A 259 20.84 -11.42 -12.60
N GLU A 260 22.12 -11.09 -12.73
CA GLU A 260 22.62 -9.75 -12.37
C GLU A 260 22.01 -8.65 -13.24
N GLU A 261 21.71 -8.97 -14.51
CA GLU A 261 20.99 -8.06 -15.42
C GLU A 261 19.56 -7.82 -14.96
N GLU A 262 18.85 -8.88 -14.50
CA GLU A 262 17.49 -8.76 -13.97
C GLU A 262 17.46 -7.96 -12.66
N LYS A 263 18.41 -8.19 -11.75
CA LYS A 263 18.55 -7.39 -10.52
C LYS A 263 18.82 -5.93 -10.82
N THR A 264 19.76 -5.65 -11.73
CA THR A 264 20.08 -4.28 -12.15
C THR A 264 18.84 -3.60 -12.73
N MET A 265 18.11 -4.27 -13.61
CA MET A 265 16.87 -3.78 -14.20
C MET A 265 15.82 -3.45 -13.12
N VAL A 266 15.62 -4.31 -12.13
CA VAL A 266 14.67 -4.06 -11.03
C VAL A 266 15.09 -2.83 -10.21
N MET A 267 16.38 -2.68 -9.92
CA MET A 267 16.88 -1.53 -9.14
C MET A 267 16.76 -0.21 -9.91
N GLU A 268 17.05 -0.21 -11.24
CA GLU A 268 16.82 0.97 -12.08
C GLU A 268 15.33 1.34 -12.15
N ILE A 269 14.44 0.34 -12.27
CA ILE A 269 12.99 0.56 -12.26
C ILE A 269 12.53 1.12 -10.92
N GLN A 270 13.07 0.64 -9.82
CA GLN A 270 12.74 1.12 -8.49
C GLN A 270 13.09 2.62 -8.31
N GLU A 271 14.27 3.06 -8.80
CA GLU A 271 14.65 4.48 -8.79
C GLU A 271 13.68 5.34 -9.61
N GLU A 272 13.24 4.86 -10.79
CA GLU A 272 12.25 5.54 -11.62
C GLU A 272 10.87 5.59 -10.94
N LEU A 273 10.47 4.51 -10.26
CA LEU A 273 9.20 4.41 -9.55
C LEU A 273 9.11 5.31 -8.32
N ASP A 274 10.22 5.57 -7.63
CA ASP A 274 10.24 6.45 -6.46
C ASP A 274 9.74 7.87 -6.83
N GLN A 275 10.29 8.46 -7.89
CA GLN A 275 9.83 9.76 -8.37
C GLN A 275 8.40 9.68 -8.91
N TYR A 276 8.10 8.63 -9.68
CA TYR A 276 6.77 8.44 -10.26
C TYR A 276 5.66 8.37 -9.19
N VAL A 277 5.85 7.57 -8.14
CA VAL A 277 4.83 7.41 -7.09
C VAL A 277 4.67 8.69 -6.27
N PHE A 278 5.76 9.41 -6.01
CA PHE A 278 5.71 10.68 -5.31
C PHE A 278 4.89 11.74 -6.06
N ASP A 279 5.17 11.92 -7.34
CA ASP A 279 4.42 12.87 -8.18
C ASP A 279 2.96 12.45 -8.33
N MET A 280 2.73 11.17 -8.56
CA MET A 280 1.42 10.60 -8.78
C MET A 280 0.53 10.71 -7.54
N GLN A 281 1.02 10.38 -6.33
CA GLN A 281 0.21 10.45 -5.12
C GLN A 281 -0.21 11.90 -4.79
N ASN A 282 0.67 12.90 -5.04
CA ASN A 282 0.34 14.31 -4.88
C ASN A 282 -0.79 14.74 -5.84
N GLN A 283 -0.66 14.37 -7.11
CA GLN A 283 -1.69 14.62 -8.12
C GLN A 283 -3.00 13.91 -7.77
N TYR A 284 -2.94 12.64 -7.36
CA TYR A 284 -4.12 11.86 -6.99
C TYR A 284 -4.87 12.45 -5.80
N SER A 285 -4.16 12.88 -4.77
CA SER A 285 -4.80 13.49 -3.61
C SER A 285 -5.66 14.69 -4.01
N GLN A 286 -5.15 15.55 -4.91
CA GLN A 286 -5.89 16.71 -5.41
C GLN A 286 -7.05 16.30 -6.34
N GLU A 287 -6.77 15.50 -7.36
CA GLU A 287 -7.80 15.08 -8.34
C GLU A 287 -8.96 14.32 -7.70
N ARG A 288 -8.64 13.47 -6.72
CA ARG A 288 -9.65 12.67 -6.02
C ARG A 288 -10.49 13.52 -5.07
N LEU A 289 -9.89 14.54 -4.42
CA LEU A 289 -10.63 15.51 -3.62
C LEU A 289 -11.61 16.31 -4.52
N GLU A 290 -11.15 16.78 -5.68
CA GLU A 290 -12.02 17.48 -6.63
C GLU A 290 -13.21 16.62 -7.09
N LYS A 291 -12.98 15.31 -7.34
CA LYS A 291 -14.04 14.35 -7.67
C LYS A 291 -15.04 14.17 -6.53
N ILE A 292 -14.56 14.05 -5.29
CA ILE A 292 -15.42 13.97 -4.10
C ILE A 292 -16.33 15.20 -4.03
N LEU A 293 -15.75 16.40 -4.12
CA LEU A 293 -16.49 17.67 -4.06
C LEU A 293 -17.48 17.84 -5.22
N ALA A 294 -17.13 17.35 -6.41
CA ALA A 294 -18.04 17.36 -7.57
C ALA A 294 -19.23 16.40 -7.40
N ASN A 295 -18.99 15.22 -6.81
CA ASN A 295 -20.01 14.19 -6.62
C ASN A 295 -20.88 14.44 -5.37
N LYS A 296 -20.31 15.03 -4.33
CA LYS A 296 -21.01 15.40 -3.08
C LYS A 296 -20.67 16.82 -2.65
N PRO A 297 -21.28 17.86 -3.29
CA PRO A 297 -20.98 19.26 -2.94
C PRO A 297 -21.36 19.67 -1.51
N SER A 298 -22.11 18.84 -0.81
CA SER A 298 -22.50 19.06 0.58
C SER A 298 -21.48 18.57 1.62
N ILE A 299 -20.42 17.85 1.18
CA ILE A 299 -19.41 17.37 2.10
C ILE A 299 -18.57 18.55 2.61
N GLU A 300 -18.33 18.61 3.90
CA GLU A 300 -17.57 19.69 4.52
C GLU A 300 -16.13 19.25 4.77
N LEU A 301 -15.18 20.16 4.46
CA LEU A 301 -13.76 19.97 4.73
C LEU A 301 -13.40 20.70 6.02
N ILE A 302 -12.78 20.01 6.96
CA ILE A 302 -12.25 20.61 8.18
C ILE A 302 -10.72 20.53 8.12
N GLU A 303 -10.12 21.71 8.02
CA GLU A 303 -8.67 21.92 8.13
C GLU A 303 -8.38 22.51 9.52
N TYR A 304 -7.22 22.18 10.06
CA TYR A 304 -6.85 22.57 11.42
C TYR A 304 -5.62 23.46 11.41
N THR A 305 -5.65 24.48 12.26
CA THR A 305 -4.46 25.26 12.59
C THR A 305 -3.50 24.44 13.47
N ASP A 306 -2.26 24.86 13.58
CA ASP A 306 -1.28 24.20 14.46
C ASP A 306 -1.73 24.18 15.92
N GLU A 307 -2.43 25.24 16.39
CA GLU A 307 -2.98 25.31 17.73
C GLU A 307 -4.09 24.27 17.97
N GLU A 308 -4.96 24.08 17.00
CA GLU A 308 -6.02 23.07 17.08
C GLU A 308 -5.43 21.65 17.02
N ARG A 309 -4.43 21.42 16.17
CA ARG A 309 -3.73 20.13 16.10
C ARG A 309 -2.94 19.79 17.37
N ALA A 310 -2.43 20.80 18.09
CA ALA A 310 -1.66 20.59 19.32
C ALA A 310 -2.40 19.76 20.37
N ALA A 311 -3.72 19.92 20.48
CA ALA A 311 -4.54 19.13 21.40
C ALA A 311 -4.59 17.64 21.03
N PHE A 312 -4.62 17.32 19.73
CA PHE A 312 -4.54 15.95 19.23
C PHE A 312 -3.12 15.38 19.38
N GLN A 313 -2.08 16.19 19.15
CA GLN A 313 -0.68 15.79 19.35
C GLN A 313 -0.40 15.41 20.81
N GLU A 314 -0.95 16.14 21.79
CA GLU A 314 -0.82 15.77 23.20
C GLU A 314 -1.41 14.39 23.50
N LYS A 315 -2.56 14.07 22.91
CA LYS A 315 -3.22 12.77 23.08
C LYS A 315 -2.47 11.64 22.35
N ALA A 316 -1.77 11.94 21.24
CA ALA A 316 -1.02 10.96 20.47
C ALA A 316 0.09 10.28 21.29
N GLN A 317 0.55 10.89 22.40
CA GLN A 317 1.57 10.29 23.29
C GLN A 317 1.23 8.86 23.71
N ALA A 318 -0.04 8.52 23.86
CA ALA A 318 -0.46 7.17 24.22
C ALA A 318 -0.08 6.12 23.16
N GLY A 319 -0.03 6.49 21.88
CA GLY A 319 0.46 5.63 20.81
C GLY A 319 1.96 5.37 20.95
N TYR A 320 2.74 6.38 21.27
CA TYR A 320 4.19 6.25 21.55
C TYR A 320 4.45 5.37 22.78
N ASP A 321 3.71 5.58 23.85
CA ASP A 321 3.82 4.77 25.07
C ASP A 321 3.49 3.31 24.80
N TYR A 322 2.46 3.04 23.98
CA TYR A 322 2.12 1.70 23.54
C TYR A 322 3.24 1.06 22.71
N TYR A 323 3.73 1.80 21.71
CA TYR A 323 4.80 1.33 20.81
C TYR A 323 6.06 0.98 21.59
N LEU A 324 6.52 1.88 22.45
CA LEU A 324 7.71 1.67 23.28
C LEU A 324 7.52 0.57 24.32
N GLY A 325 6.31 0.43 24.87
CA GLY A 325 5.97 -0.67 25.77
C GLY A 325 6.04 -2.05 25.10
N LEU A 326 5.74 -2.11 23.79
CA LEU A 326 5.79 -3.34 23.01
C LEU A 326 7.19 -3.66 22.50
N THR A 327 7.94 -2.68 22.02
CA THR A 327 9.19 -2.86 21.28
C THR A 327 10.45 -2.60 22.13
N GLY A 328 10.31 -1.94 23.27
CA GLY A 328 11.40 -1.70 24.22
C GLY A 328 12.53 -0.86 23.65
N GLU A 329 13.77 -1.27 23.94
CA GLU A 329 14.98 -0.52 23.54
C GLU A 329 15.16 -0.45 22.02
N GLU A 330 14.78 -1.49 21.28
CA GLU A 330 14.89 -1.52 19.81
C GLU A 330 13.92 -0.50 19.17
N GLY A 331 12.67 -0.45 19.66
CA GLY A 331 11.70 0.54 19.19
C GLY A 331 12.12 1.97 19.55
N GLN A 332 12.70 2.19 20.74
CA GLN A 332 13.22 3.51 21.12
C GLN A 332 14.38 3.94 20.21
N LYS A 333 15.27 3.02 19.86
CA LYS A 333 16.37 3.28 18.94
C LYS A 333 15.83 3.67 17.56
N LEU A 334 14.87 2.92 17.01
CA LEU A 334 14.25 3.19 15.73
C LEU A 334 13.51 4.54 15.72
N LEU A 335 12.76 4.85 16.78
CA LEU A 335 12.07 6.13 16.92
C LEU A 335 13.06 7.31 16.91
N ASN A 336 14.16 7.20 17.66
CA ASN A 336 15.19 8.23 17.65
C ASN A 336 15.81 8.40 16.26
N MET A 337 16.11 7.29 15.56
CA MET A 337 16.65 7.32 14.20
C MET A 337 15.69 8.03 13.24
N LEU A 338 14.40 7.68 13.26
CA LEU A 338 13.41 8.31 12.37
C LEU A 338 13.29 9.83 12.64
N GLN A 339 13.27 10.23 13.91
CA GLN A 339 13.23 11.64 14.29
C GLN A 339 14.50 12.40 13.83
N GLU A 340 15.68 11.77 13.93
CA GLU A 340 16.92 12.34 13.44
C GLU A 340 16.95 12.41 11.90
N ASP A 341 16.46 11.40 11.20
CA ASP A 341 16.37 11.34 9.75
C ASP A 341 15.41 12.44 9.22
N ILE A 342 14.24 12.63 9.84
CA ILE A 342 13.29 13.71 9.51
C ILE A 342 13.93 15.07 9.75
N ALA A 343 14.56 15.30 10.90
CA ALA A 343 15.21 16.58 11.22
C ALA A 343 16.41 16.89 10.30
N ALA A 344 17.09 15.86 9.77
CA ALA A 344 18.15 16.02 8.77
C ALA A 344 17.55 16.38 7.40
N ALA A 345 16.51 15.68 6.97
CA ALA A 345 15.79 15.94 5.72
C ALA A 345 15.20 17.37 5.68
N GLU A 346 14.58 17.84 6.80
CA GLU A 346 14.06 19.21 6.92
C GLU A 346 15.13 20.28 6.68
N LYS A 347 16.34 20.06 7.19
CA LYS A 347 17.44 21.01 7.00
C LYS A 347 17.89 21.06 5.54
N GLU A 348 17.90 19.92 4.86
CA GLU A 348 18.33 19.84 3.46
C GLU A 348 17.27 20.44 2.54
N VAL A 349 16.01 20.06 2.68
CA VAL A 349 14.90 20.62 1.88
C VAL A 349 14.80 22.14 2.04
N ASN A 350 14.96 22.67 3.27
CA ASN A 350 14.94 24.12 3.52
C ASN A 350 16.17 24.87 3.01
N GLN A 351 17.27 24.19 2.64
CA GLN A 351 18.46 24.85 2.05
C GLN A 351 18.36 24.98 0.53
N ASP A 352 17.50 24.20 -0.10
CA ASP A 352 17.30 24.17 -1.55
C ASP A 352 16.21 25.17 -2.02
N ILE A 353 15.56 25.88 -1.06
CA ILE A 353 14.57 26.96 -1.29
C ILE A 353 15.26 28.33 -1.15
#